data_3e5c0d6466a700194dc25957772fd01e
#
_entry.id   3e5c0d6466a700194dc25957772fd01e
#
_cell.length_a   1.000
_cell.length_b   1.000
_cell.length_c   1.000
_cell.angle_alpha   90.00
_cell.angle_beta   90.00
_cell.angle_gamma   90.00
#
_symmetry.space_group_name_H-M   'P 1'
#
loop_
_entity.id
_entity.type
_entity.pdbx_description
1 polymer ?
#
loop_
_entity_poly.entity_id
_entity_poly.type
_entity_poly.pdbx_seq_one_letter_code
_entity_poly.pdbx_strand_id
1 'polypeptide(L)'
;MDRRFDDPFMNILPYIDLHGETRDTITALVLDFIKMNLKMGKYKFIILHGRHGGVLRKATHEILRYNKDVERFYVYGSNDGVTIVELKKDKAPDSRK
;
A
#
# COMPACT_ATOMS: atom_id res chain seq x y z
N MET A 1 -5.90 7.25 -20.57
CA MET A 1 -5.29 6.72 -19.44
C MET A 1 -5.25 7.70 -18.29
N ASP A 2 -5.59 7.24 -17.16
CA ASP A 2 -5.67 8.09 -16.01
C ASP A 2 -4.30 8.40 -15.46
N ARG A 3 -3.99 9.68 -15.25
CA ARG A 3 -2.72 10.04 -14.76
C ARG A 3 -2.85 10.59 -13.38
N ARG A 4 -2.74 9.76 -12.41
CA ARG A 4 -2.92 10.11 -11.02
C ARG A 4 -1.73 10.86 -10.44
N PHE A 5 -0.53 10.58 -10.95
CA PHE A 5 0.70 11.17 -10.45
C PHE A 5 1.51 11.77 -11.60
N ASP A 6 2.34 12.74 -11.27
CA ASP A 6 3.23 13.31 -12.26
C ASP A 6 4.29 12.32 -12.69
N ASP A 7 4.75 11.47 -11.78
CA ASP A 7 5.75 10.47 -12.09
C ASP A 7 5.07 9.29 -12.80
N PRO A 8 5.40 9.04 -14.07
CA PRO A 8 4.74 7.96 -14.80
C PRO A 8 4.96 6.58 -14.17
N PHE A 9 6.05 6.36 -13.47
CA PHE A 9 6.27 5.06 -12.82
C PHE A 9 5.28 4.83 -11.69
N MET A 10 4.82 5.89 -11.05
CA MET A 10 3.82 5.75 -10.01
C MET A 10 2.48 5.32 -10.58
N ASN A 11 2.19 5.74 -11.80
CA ASN A 11 0.88 5.47 -12.40
C ASN A 11 0.72 4.03 -12.88
N ILE A 12 1.81 3.26 -12.93
CA ILE A 12 1.70 1.86 -13.33
C ILE A 12 1.73 0.90 -12.14
N LEU A 13 1.90 1.40 -10.94
CA LEU A 13 1.90 0.54 -9.76
C LEU A 13 0.47 0.14 -9.39
N PRO A 14 0.30 -1.06 -8.84
CA PRO A 14 -1.01 -1.42 -8.29
C PRO A 14 -1.38 -0.44 -7.19
N TYR A 15 -2.67 -0.22 -7.01
CA TYR A 15 -3.10 0.65 -5.93
C TYR A 15 -4.43 0.19 -5.36
N ILE A 16 -4.69 0.59 -4.14
CA ILE A 16 -5.99 0.38 -3.50
C ILE A 16 -6.45 1.72 -2.97
N ASP A 17 -7.72 2.05 -3.20
CA ASP A 17 -8.29 3.30 -2.78
C ASP A 17 -9.20 3.04 -1.59
N LEU A 18 -8.81 3.56 -0.43
CA LEU A 18 -9.55 3.36 0.81
C LEU A 18 -10.48 4.50 1.15
N HIS A 19 -10.59 5.47 0.26
CA HIS A 19 -11.42 6.62 0.55
C HIS A 19 -12.87 6.15 0.73
N GLY A 20 -13.52 6.66 1.77
CA GLY A 20 -14.87 6.23 2.06
C GLY A 20 -14.97 5.02 2.97
N GLU A 21 -13.86 4.31 3.20
CA GLU A 21 -13.87 3.19 4.12
C GLU A 21 -13.73 3.67 5.56
N THR A 22 -13.98 2.76 6.50
CA THR A 22 -13.83 3.07 7.91
C THR A 22 -12.61 2.34 8.46
N ARG A 23 -12.20 2.73 9.67
CA ARG A 23 -11.10 2.04 10.33
C ARG A 23 -11.38 0.54 10.46
N ASP A 24 -12.65 0.18 10.64
CA ASP A 24 -12.99 -1.21 10.85
C ASP A 24 -12.86 -2.06 9.59
N THR A 25 -13.03 -1.46 8.44
CA THR A 25 -13.01 -2.23 7.19
C THR A 25 -11.65 -2.25 6.52
N ILE A 26 -10.77 -1.26 6.81
CA ILE A 26 -9.53 -1.18 6.06
C ILE A 26 -8.54 -2.29 6.41
N THR A 27 -8.63 -2.85 7.61
CA THR A 27 -7.68 -3.89 7.99
C THR A 27 -7.74 -5.07 7.03
N ALA A 28 -8.93 -5.60 6.82
CA ALA A 28 -9.10 -6.72 5.90
C ALA A 28 -8.71 -6.35 4.48
N LEU A 29 -9.09 -5.13 4.05
CA LEU A 29 -8.79 -4.70 2.69
C LEU A 29 -7.29 -4.59 2.46
N VAL A 30 -6.56 -4.00 3.40
CA VAL A 30 -5.11 -3.83 3.24
C VAL A 30 -4.41 -5.18 3.31
N LEU A 31 -4.80 -6.03 4.25
CA LEU A 31 -4.17 -7.34 4.37
C LEU A 31 -4.41 -8.20 3.13
N ASP A 32 -5.61 -8.17 2.60
CA ASP A 32 -5.91 -8.90 1.37
C ASP A 32 -5.12 -8.37 0.18
N PHE A 33 -4.96 -7.05 0.12
CA PHE A 33 -4.22 -6.44 -0.98
C PHE A 33 -2.74 -6.83 -0.92
N ILE A 34 -2.17 -6.87 0.28
CA ILE A 34 -0.79 -7.33 0.46
C ILE A 34 -0.64 -8.76 -0.05
N LYS A 35 -1.55 -9.64 0.36
CA LYS A 35 -1.49 -11.04 -0.05
C LYS A 35 -1.62 -11.18 -1.55
N MET A 36 -2.55 -10.44 -2.14
CA MET A 36 -2.76 -10.51 -3.57
C MET A 36 -1.51 -10.08 -4.34
N ASN A 37 -0.88 -9.00 -3.90
CA ASN A 37 0.30 -8.52 -4.58
C ASN A 37 1.48 -9.50 -4.45
N LEU A 38 1.64 -10.09 -3.28
CA LEU A 38 2.69 -11.10 -3.11
C LEU A 38 2.46 -12.28 -4.05
N LYS A 39 1.22 -12.73 -4.14
CA LYS A 39 0.87 -13.83 -5.00
C LYS A 39 1.16 -13.54 -6.47
N MET A 40 1.02 -12.30 -6.86
CA MET A 40 1.25 -11.88 -8.24
C MET A 40 2.68 -11.45 -8.51
N GLY A 41 3.55 -11.56 -7.51
CA GLY A 41 4.94 -11.14 -7.67
C GLY A 41 5.12 -9.64 -7.73
N LYS A 42 4.20 -8.89 -7.13
CA LYS A 42 4.28 -7.45 -7.11
C LYS A 42 4.73 -6.99 -5.73
N TYR A 43 5.85 -6.31 -5.66
CA TYR A 43 6.45 -5.96 -4.38
C TYR A 43 6.41 -4.48 -4.06
N LYS A 44 5.66 -3.71 -4.82
CA LYS A 44 5.51 -2.29 -4.56
C LYS A 44 4.13 -1.87 -4.99
N PHE A 45 3.43 -1.13 -4.13
CA PHE A 45 2.08 -0.68 -4.47
C PHE A 45 1.75 0.58 -3.69
N ILE A 46 0.60 1.15 -3.98
CA ILE A 46 0.17 2.43 -3.44
C ILE A 46 -1.12 2.25 -2.68
N ILE A 47 -1.25 2.94 -1.56
CA ILE A 47 -2.50 3.02 -0.82
C ILE A 47 -2.97 4.46 -0.82
N LEU A 48 -4.18 4.69 -1.32
CA LEU A 48 -4.79 6.00 -1.33
C LEU A 48 -5.75 6.08 -0.15
N HIS A 49 -5.32 6.71 0.93
CA HIS A 49 -6.15 6.77 2.14
C HIS A 49 -6.75 8.16 2.38
N GLY A 50 -6.35 9.12 1.58
CA GLY A 50 -6.89 10.45 1.70
C GLY A 50 -6.23 11.25 2.80
N ARG A 51 -6.59 12.52 2.86
CA ARG A 51 -5.97 13.45 3.81
C ARG A 51 -6.85 13.80 4.99
N HIS A 52 -8.12 13.45 4.93
CA HIS A 52 -9.09 13.93 5.93
C HIS A 52 -8.72 13.47 7.33
N GLY A 53 -8.29 14.43 8.14
CA GLY A 53 -8.01 14.20 9.54
C GLY A 53 -6.93 13.18 9.85
N GLY A 54 -6.39 12.53 8.83
CA GLY A 54 -5.34 11.55 9.02
C GLY A 54 -5.79 10.27 9.68
N VAL A 55 -7.09 10.05 9.82
CA VAL A 55 -7.58 8.86 10.52
C VAL A 55 -7.24 7.59 9.77
N LEU A 56 -7.54 7.54 8.48
CA LEU A 56 -7.24 6.34 7.70
C LEU A 56 -5.74 6.18 7.48
N ARG A 57 -5.01 7.28 7.34
CA ARG A 57 -3.56 7.20 7.21
C ARG A 57 -2.94 6.57 8.44
N LYS A 58 -3.32 7.03 9.62
CA LYS A 58 -2.80 6.47 10.86
C LYS A 58 -3.12 5.00 11.00
N ALA A 59 -4.37 4.64 10.74
CA ALA A 59 -4.79 3.25 10.85
C ALA A 59 -4.05 2.38 9.85
N THR A 60 -3.89 2.86 8.61
CA THR A 60 -3.17 2.14 7.58
C THR A 60 -1.71 1.94 7.99
N HIS A 61 -1.07 3.00 8.45
CA HIS A 61 0.34 2.90 8.84
C HIS A 61 0.54 1.93 10.00
N GLU A 62 -0.43 1.84 10.88
CA GLU A 62 -0.33 0.89 11.99
C GLU A 62 -0.41 -0.54 11.49
N ILE A 63 -1.32 -0.82 10.56
CA ILE A 63 -1.41 -2.14 9.95
C ILE A 63 -0.09 -2.50 9.28
N LEU A 64 0.46 -1.57 8.52
CA LEU A 64 1.70 -1.83 7.78
C LEU A 64 2.88 -2.04 8.71
N ARG A 65 2.95 -1.27 9.81
CA ARG A 65 4.06 -1.34 10.74
C ARG A 65 4.21 -2.72 11.35
N TYR A 66 3.09 -3.38 11.60
CA TYR A 66 3.12 -4.69 12.24
C TYR A 66 2.97 -5.85 11.28
N ASN A 67 2.98 -5.60 9.98
CA ASN A 67 2.84 -6.66 9.00
C ASN A 67 4.22 -7.22 8.63
N LYS A 68 4.39 -8.53 8.77
CA LYS A 68 5.69 -9.16 8.56
C LYS A 68 6.17 -9.12 7.12
N ASP A 69 5.28 -8.91 6.17
CA ASP A 69 5.65 -8.92 4.76
C ASP A 69 6.04 -7.54 4.24
N VAL A 70 5.88 -6.50 5.03
CA VAL A 70 6.18 -5.14 4.61
C VAL A 70 7.63 -4.80 4.92
N GLU A 71 8.37 -4.41 3.88
CA GLU A 71 9.76 -4.00 4.07
C GLU A 71 9.83 -2.58 4.58
N ARG A 72 9.08 -1.68 3.95
CA ARG A 72 9.01 -0.28 4.36
C ARG A 72 7.79 0.36 3.75
N PHE A 73 7.39 1.47 4.33
CA PHE A 73 6.31 2.28 3.76
C PHE A 73 6.58 3.73 4.07
N TYR A 74 6.07 4.61 3.22
CA TYR A 74 6.30 6.04 3.41
C TYR A 74 5.25 6.85 2.67
N VAL A 75 5.05 8.08 3.13
CA VAL A 75 4.10 8.98 2.49
C VAL A 75 4.71 9.47 1.18
N TYR A 76 3.89 9.59 0.14
CA TYR A 76 4.37 9.99 -1.17
C TYR A 76 4.61 11.50 -1.23
N GLY A 77 5.87 11.89 -1.21
CA GLY A 77 6.26 13.28 -1.45
C GLY A 77 5.39 14.30 -0.74
N SER A 78 4.80 15.18 -1.52
CA SER A 78 3.98 16.25 -0.98
C SER A 78 2.50 15.86 -0.79
N ASN A 79 2.13 14.65 -1.18
CA ASN A 79 0.74 14.23 -1.06
C ASN A 79 0.58 13.28 0.11
N ASP A 80 0.18 13.79 1.28
CA ASP A 80 0.07 12.96 2.46
C ASP A 80 -1.20 12.13 2.50
N GLY A 81 -1.99 12.13 1.45
CA GLY A 81 -3.11 11.22 1.30
C GLY A 81 -2.72 9.91 0.63
N VAL A 82 -1.43 9.73 0.34
CA VAL A 82 -0.94 8.58 -0.42
C VAL A 82 0.26 7.97 0.30
N THR A 83 0.25 6.65 0.47
CA THR A 83 1.37 5.92 1.06
C THR A 83 1.89 4.91 0.04
N ILE A 84 3.20 4.82 -0.08
CA ILE A 84 3.85 3.83 -0.90
C ILE A 84 4.31 2.69 0.00
N VAL A 85 4.08 1.46 -0.43
CA VAL A 85 4.44 0.27 0.33
C VAL A 85 5.38 -0.58 -0.49
N GLU A 86 6.46 -1.05 0.14
CA GLU A 86 7.39 -1.98 -0.47
C GLU A 86 7.40 -3.25 0.35
N LEU A 87 7.22 -4.38 -0.31
CA LEU A 87 7.16 -5.68 0.35
C LEU A 87 8.52 -6.37 0.28
N LYS A 88 8.73 -7.28 1.21
CA LYS A 88 9.98 -8.03 1.28
C LYS A 88 10.03 -9.06 0.18
N LYS A 89 11.05 -8.99 -0.64
CA LYS A 89 11.19 -9.93 -1.74
C LYS A 89 11.69 -11.28 -1.30
N ASP A 90 12.35 -11.33 -0.15
CA ASP A 90 12.82 -12.61 0.34
C ASP A 90 11.69 -13.48 0.82
N LYS A 91 10.45 -12.96 0.81
CA LYS A 91 9.28 -13.77 1.08
C LYS A 91 8.73 -14.40 -0.19
N ALA A 92 9.33 -14.15 -1.33
CA ALA A 92 8.86 -14.72 -2.57
C ALA A 92 8.97 -16.24 -2.51
N PRO A 93 8.01 -16.93 -3.07
CA PRO A 93 7.98 -18.37 -2.95
C PRO A 93 9.15 -19.03 -3.53
N ASP A 94 9.87 -18.53 -4.46
CA ASP A 94 10.82 -19.25 -5.01
C ASP A 94 12.08 -19.22 -4.35
N SER A 95 12.36 -18.54 -3.65
CA SER A 95 13.42 -18.52 -3.01
C SER A 95 14.49 -19.40 -3.33
N ARG A 96 15.01 -19.58 -3.58
CA ARG A 96 15.96 -20.16 -3.70
C ARG A 96 16.25 -21.12 -3.42
N LYS A 97 16.18 -21.45 -3.31
CA LYS A 97 16.31 -22.28 -3.14
C LYS A 97 16.66 -22.68 -3.36
#